data_65a58d3b26fdf8d25861442c35a24fd8
#
_entry.id   65a58d3b26fdf8d25861442c35a24fd8
#
_cell.length_a   1.000
_cell.length_b   1.000
_cell.length_c   1.000
_cell.angle_alpha   90.00
_cell.angle_beta   90.00
_cell.angle_gamma   90.00
#
_symmetry.space_group_name_H-M   'P 1'
#
loop_
_entity.id
_entity.type
_entity.pdbx_description
1 polymer ?
#
loop_
_entity_poly.entity_id
_entity_poly.type
_entity_poly.pdbx_seq_one_letter_code
_entity_poly.pdbx_strand_id
1 'polypeptide(L)'
;IKKIWYGDVITSAVTKTSLKTWLGTATEVENSHQNTWLYTEDDPTYTDYINELNGDIYYRDVTQKGAKTITFTMGVFSFDDKVDLQGGEKVDTDAGWAASDTPGIVNKAIVGQTKTGNYIVFTNAAVIAKGNAVEKNIGLGVTAVAMENPSAGVKSDYMFDGEKVDAA
;
A
#
# COMPACT_ATOMS: atom_id res chain seq x y z
N ILE A 1 10.02 -5.42 8.79
CA ILE A 1 9.05 -4.37 9.11
C ILE A 1 8.86 -4.28 10.62
N LYS A 2 8.58 -3.11 11.16
CA LYS A 2 8.31 -2.89 12.57
C LYS A 2 6.81 -2.77 12.84
N LYS A 3 6.13 -1.97 12.02
CA LYS A 3 4.69 -1.75 12.08
C LYS A 3 4.09 -1.51 10.70
N ILE A 4 2.81 -1.79 10.54
CA ILE A 4 2.04 -1.54 9.34
C ILE A 4 0.71 -0.93 9.76
N TRP A 5 0.25 0.08 9.03
CA TRP A 5 -1.07 0.70 9.21
C TRP A 5 -1.79 0.79 7.88
N TYR A 6 -3.09 0.73 7.93
CA TYR A 6 -3.96 1.07 6.81
C TYR A 6 -5.12 1.95 7.27
N GLY A 7 -5.69 2.69 6.36
CA GLY A 7 -6.79 3.59 6.67
C GLY A 7 -7.30 4.32 5.44
N ASP A 8 -8.12 5.34 5.65
CA ASP A 8 -8.66 6.11 4.56
C ASP A 8 -7.57 6.86 3.78
N VAL A 9 -7.84 7.07 2.48
CA VAL A 9 -6.95 7.80 1.57
C VAL A 9 -6.55 9.15 2.18
N ILE A 10 -5.27 9.47 2.17
CA ILE A 10 -4.76 10.75 2.67
C ILE A 10 -5.02 11.83 1.62
N THR A 11 -5.93 12.73 1.89
CA THR A 11 -6.38 13.76 0.95
C THR A 11 -5.74 15.15 1.18
N SER A 12 -4.91 15.29 2.19
CA SER A 12 -4.22 16.53 2.52
C SER A 12 -2.70 16.40 2.34
N ALA A 13 -2.01 17.53 2.26
CA ALA A 13 -0.54 17.56 2.15
C ALA A 13 0.12 16.74 3.28
N VAL A 14 1.00 15.82 2.89
CA VAL A 14 1.68 14.93 3.84
C VAL A 14 2.90 15.63 4.40
N THR A 15 2.84 15.92 5.68
CA THR A 15 3.94 16.44 6.50
C THR A 15 4.21 15.47 7.65
N LYS A 16 5.32 15.64 8.36
CA LYS A 16 5.60 14.82 9.56
C LYS A 16 4.45 14.87 10.58
N THR A 17 3.87 16.05 10.81
CA THR A 17 2.78 16.25 11.78
C THR A 17 1.46 15.64 11.29
N SER A 18 1.09 15.85 10.02
CA SER A 18 -0.14 15.27 9.45
C SER A 18 -0.04 13.75 9.37
N LEU A 19 1.13 13.20 9.06
CA LEU A 19 1.36 11.76 9.09
C LEU A 19 1.17 11.18 10.50
N LYS A 20 1.76 11.81 11.51
CA LYS A 20 1.59 11.37 12.90
C LYS A 20 0.11 11.41 13.34
N THR A 21 -0.61 12.46 12.96
CA THR A 21 -2.06 12.55 13.23
C THR A 21 -2.82 11.43 12.53
N TRP A 22 -2.52 11.16 11.25
CA TRP A 22 -3.16 10.08 10.50
C TRP A 22 -2.88 8.70 11.12
N LEU A 23 -1.63 8.43 11.53
CA LEU A 23 -1.26 7.19 12.22
C LEU A 23 -2.06 6.96 13.51
N GLY A 24 -2.47 8.03 14.19
CA GLY A 24 -3.32 7.95 15.38
C GLY A 24 -4.77 7.55 15.10
N THR A 25 -5.23 7.66 13.85
CA THR A 25 -6.60 7.30 13.43
C THR A 25 -6.64 6.04 12.55
N ALA A 26 -5.50 5.66 11.98
CA ALA A 26 -5.37 4.48 11.13
C ALA A 26 -5.41 3.19 11.93
N THR A 27 -5.83 2.11 11.29
CA THR A 27 -5.80 0.77 11.88
C THR A 27 -4.38 0.20 11.81
N GLU A 28 -3.80 -0.12 12.95
CA GLU A 28 -2.53 -0.84 13.02
C GLU A 28 -2.77 -2.33 12.78
N VAL A 29 -1.97 -2.93 11.91
CA VAL A 29 -1.98 -4.37 11.66
C VAL A 29 -1.34 -5.08 12.85
N GLU A 30 -2.15 -5.81 13.61
CA GLU A 30 -1.69 -6.47 14.85
C GLU A 30 -0.72 -7.61 14.59
N ASN A 31 -0.90 -8.33 13.47
CA ASN A 31 -0.10 -9.50 13.13
C ASN A 31 0.21 -9.55 11.64
N SER A 32 1.49 -9.45 11.29
CA SER A 32 1.99 -9.73 9.94
C SER A 32 2.79 -11.04 9.97
N HIS A 33 2.40 -12.00 9.14
CA HIS A 33 3.11 -13.28 9.06
C HIS A 33 4.56 -13.06 8.62
N GLN A 34 5.49 -13.83 9.21
CA GLN A 34 6.91 -13.69 8.94
C GLN A 34 7.25 -13.85 7.45
N ASN A 35 8.21 -13.07 6.97
CA ASN A 35 8.73 -13.10 5.60
C ASN A 35 7.70 -12.76 4.50
N THR A 36 6.56 -12.14 4.84
CA THR A 36 5.53 -11.76 3.86
C THR A 36 5.55 -10.27 3.50
N TRP A 37 6.19 -9.43 4.32
CA TRP A 37 6.37 -8.03 3.98
C TRP A 37 7.38 -7.87 2.85
N LEU A 38 6.95 -7.20 1.79
CA LEU A 38 7.79 -6.83 0.65
C LEU A 38 7.40 -5.45 0.14
N TYR A 39 8.39 -4.61 -0.10
CA TYR A 39 8.27 -3.38 -0.89
C TYR A 39 9.03 -3.57 -2.18
N THR A 40 8.39 -3.29 -3.30
CA THR A 40 9.01 -3.32 -4.63
C THR A 40 8.76 -2.02 -5.36
N GLU A 41 9.72 -1.62 -6.16
CA GLU A 41 9.63 -0.52 -7.11
C GLU A 41 10.13 -1.04 -8.46
N ASP A 42 9.24 -1.08 -9.44
CA ASP A 42 9.55 -1.55 -10.77
C ASP A 42 10.29 -0.48 -11.57
N ASP A 43 11.08 -0.89 -12.52
CA ASP A 43 11.72 0.01 -13.47
C ASP A 43 10.68 0.70 -14.36
N PRO A 44 10.89 1.97 -14.74
CA PRO A 44 10.04 2.63 -15.70
C PRO A 44 10.17 1.98 -17.09
N THR A 45 9.09 1.96 -17.84
CA THR A 45 9.14 1.58 -19.28
C THR A 45 9.52 2.78 -20.13
N TYR A 46 10.23 2.51 -21.22
CA TYR A 46 10.73 3.56 -22.11
C TYR A 46 10.69 3.13 -23.57
N THR A 47 10.75 4.12 -24.46
CA THR A 47 10.94 3.94 -25.92
C THR A 47 12.24 4.59 -26.31
N ASP A 48 13.09 3.84 -27.00
CA ASP A 48 14.36 4.33 -27.55
C ASP A 48 14.18 4.73 -29.01
N TYR A 49 14.71 5.91 -29.33
CA TYR A 49 14.76 6.43 -30.70
C TYR A 49 16.19 6.30 -31.22
N ILE A 50 16.34 5.59 -32.32
CA ILE A 50 17.62 5.21 -32.88
C ILE A 50 17.98 6.13 -34.02
N ASN A 51 19.22 6.58 -34.07
CA ASN A 51 19.77 7.32 -35.21
C ASN A 51 20.09 6.33 -36.34
N GLU A 52 19.40 6.45 -37.46
CA GLU A 52 19.56 5.58 -38.62
C GLU A 52 20.96 5.68 -39.28
N LEU A 53 21.71 6.76 -39.01
CA LEU A 53 23.03 6.96 -39.59
C LEU A 53 24.14 6.16 -38.93
N ASN A 54 24.02 5.88 -37.64
CA ASN A 54 25.07 5.22 -36.86
C ASN A 54 24.58 4.10 -35.94
N GLY A 55 23.24 3.92 -35.79
CA GLY A 55 22.64 2.88 -34.97
C GLY A 55 22.62 3.19 -33.50
N ASP A 56 23.03 4.38 -33.06
CA ASP A 56 23.02 4.77 -31.66
C ASP A 56 21.66 5.28 -31.20
N ILE A 57 21.35 5.11 -29.92
CA ILE A 57 20.18 5.72 -29.27
C ILE A 57 20.47 7.22 -29.09
N TYR A 58 19.73 8.09 -29.77
CA TYR A 58 19.88 9.54 -29.64
C TYR A 58 18.85 10.18 -28.69
N TYR A 59 17.72 9.50 -28.41
CA TYR A 59 16.70 9.96 -27.48
C TYR A 59 15.99 8.77 -26.83
N ARG A 60 15.68 8.91 -25.55
CA ARG A 60 14.90 7.94 -24.77
C ARG A 60 13.75 8.66 -24.08
N ASP A 61 12.53 8.17 -24.30
CA ASP A 61 11.31 8.68 -23.69
C ASP A 61 10.76 7.69 -22.68
N VAL A 62 10.46 8.15 -21.44
CA VAL A 62 9.84 7.33 -20.40
C VAL A 62 8.33 7.32 -20.64
N THR A 63 7.80 6.18 -21.07
CA THR A 63 6.39 6.03 -21.41
C THR A 63 5.51 5.72 -20.20
N GLN A 64 6.06 5.05 -19.18
CA GLN A 64 5.33 4.73 -17.96
C GLN A 64 6.28 4.67 -16.76
N LYS A 65 5.86 5.24 -15.64
CA LYS A 65 6.57 5.10 -14.36
C LYS A 65 6.45 3.67 -13.84
N GLY A 66 7.50 3.19 -13.18
CA GLY A 66 7.47 1.90 -12.50
C GLY A 66 6.42 1.88 -11.39
N ALA A 67 5.74 0.76 -11.24
CA ALA A 67 4.78 0.55 -10.16
C ALA A 67 5.52 0.41 -8.82
N LYS A 68 4.92 0.93 -7.75
CA LYS A 68 5.38 0.72 -6.38
C LYS A 68 4.36 -0.12 -5.65
N THR A 69 4.82 -1.20 -5.06
CA THR A 69 3.93 -2.20 -4.47
C THR A 69 4.38 -2.56 -3.06
N ILE A 70 3.43 -2.65 -2.15
CA ILE A 70 3.61 -3.21 -0.82
C ILE A 70 2.78 -4.48 -0.73
N THR A 71 3.39 -5.58 -0.27
CA THR A 71 2.68 -6.83 0.02
C THR A 71 2.95 -7.27 1.45
N PHE A 72 1.94 -7.85 2.08
CA PHE A 72 2.06 -8.49 3.38
C PHE A 72 0.91 -9.48 3.60
N THR A 73 1.03 -10.37 4.57
CA THR A 73 -0.05 -11.28 4.94
C THR A 73 -0.34 -11.13 6.43
N MET A 74 -1.58 -10.83 6.76
CA MET A 74 -2.07 -10.84 8.13
C MET A 74 -2.32 -12.28 8.53
N GLY A 75 -1.59 -12.77 9.53
CA GLY A 75 -1.76 -14.15 10.03
C GLY A 75 -3.00 -14.31 10.91
N VAL A 76 -3.40 -13.22 11.56
CA VAL A 76 -4.67 -13.08 12.29
C VAL A 76 -5.31 -11.79 11.80
N PHE A 77 -6.59 -11.83 11.50
CA PHE A 77 -7.38 -10.67 11.04
C PHE A 77 -8.81 -10.77 11.56
N SER A 78 -9.44 -9.62 11.73
CA SER A 78 -10.85 -9.49 12.04
C SER A 78 -11.72 -9.45 10.78
N PHE A 79 -13.04 -9.59 10.93
CA PHE A 79 -13.95 -9.36 9.80
C PHE A 79 -14.03 -7.88 9.39
N ASP A 80 -13.69 -6.95 10.29
CA ASP A 80 -13.53 -5.53 9.96
C ASP A 80 -12.35 -5.33 9.02
N ASP A 81 -11.17 -5.90 9.33
CA ASP A 81 -10.00 -5.86 8.44
C ASP A 81 -10.34 -6.43 7.06
N LYS A 82 -11.11 -7.52 7.04
CA LYS A 82 -11.50 -8.17 5.79
C LYS A 82 -12.44 -7.32 4.95
N VAL A 83 -13.43 -6.66 5.57
CA VAL A 83 -14.32 -5.71 4.88
C VAL A 83 -13.53 -4.51 4.38
N ASP A 84 -12.65 -3.96 5.19
CA ASP A 84 -11.85 -2.78 4.86
C ASP A 84 -10.84 -3.00 3.74
N LEU A 85 -10.26 -4.20 3.63
CA LEU A 85 -9.17 -4.49 2.70
C LEU A 85 -9.61 -5.33 1.50
N GLN A 86 -10.62 -6.19 1.65
CA GLN A 86 -11.13 -7.05 0.58
C GLN A 86 -12.50 -6.58 0.06
N GLY A 87 -13.24 -5.81 0.85
CA GLY A 87 -14.65 -5.50 0.58
C GLY A 87 -15.58 -6.60 1.06
N GLY A 88 -16.85 -6.53 0.64
CA GLY A 88 -17.91 -7.39 1.16
C GLY A 88 -18.59 -6.76 2.37
N GLU A 89 -19.31 -7.56 3.12
CA GLU A 89 -20.08 -7.10 4.29
C GLU A 89 -20.01 -8.09 5.45
N LYS A 90 -20.23 -7.59 6.66
CA LYS A 90 -20.40 -8.45 7.82
C LYS A 90 -21.82 -8.99 7.85
N VAL A 91 -21.98 -10.23 8.27
CA VAL A 91 -23.28 -10.91 8.40
C VAL A 91 -23.50 -11.40 9.83
N ASP A 92 -24.77 -11.58 10.18
CA ASP A 92 -25.20 -12.11 11.48
C ASP A 92 -24.57 -11.36 12.68
N THR A 93 -24.70 -10.03 12.67
CA THR A 93 -24.17 -9.16 13.74
C THR A 93 -22.70 -9.46 14.05
N ASP A 94 -21.84 -9.38 13.03
CA ASP A 94 -20.40 -9.60 13.10
C ASP A 94 -19.93 -11.06 13.30
N ALA A 95 -20.84 -12.03 13.19
CA ALA A 95 -20.50 -13.44 13.32
C ALA A 95 -19.84 -14.03 12.06
N GLY A 96 -19.93 -13.33 10.92
CA GLY A 96 -19.40 -13.79 9.65
C GLY A 96 -19.09 -12.68 8.66
N TRP A 97 -18.57 -13.07 7.52
CA TRP A 97 -18.28 -12.19 6.38
C TRP A 97 -18.85 -12.81 5.10
N ALA A 98 -19.50 -11.98 4.28
CA ALA A 98 -19.98 -12.35 2.96
C ALA A 98 -19.20 -11.58 1.88
N ALA A 99 -18.85 -12.27 0.81
CA ALA A 99 -18.17 -11.65 -0.33
C ALA A 99 -19.11 -10.68 -1.07
N SER A 100 -18.54 -9.64 -1.66
CA SER A 100 -19.27 -8.78 -2.58
C SER A 100 -19.54 -9.51 -3.89
N ASP A 101 -20.74 -9.37 -4.42
CA ASP A 101 -21.10 -9.89 -5.75
C ASP A 101 -20.39 -9.13 -6.88
N THR A 102 -19.95 -7.92 -6.61
CA THR A 102 -19.23 -7.08 -7.57
C THR A 102 -17.75 -7.02 -7.17
N PRO A 103 -16.84 -7.57 -8.00
CA PRO A 103 -15.42 -7.41 -7.73
C PRO A 103 -15.04 -5.93 -7.81
N GLY A 104 -14.33 -5.47 -6.79
CA GLY A 104 -13.90 -4.07 -6.70
C GLY A 104 -12.48 -3.96 -6.15
N ILE A 105 -11.84 -2.85 -6.48
CA ILE A 105 -10.59 -2.43 -5.87
C ILE A 105 -10.94 -1.52 -4.70
N VAL A 106 -10.38 -1.81 -3.55
CA VAL A 106 -10.51 -0.95 -2.36
C VAL A 106 -9.34 0.05 -2.39
N ASN A 107 -9.64 1.33 -2.23
CA ASN A 107 -8.64 2.37 -2.14
C ASN A 107 -8.39 2.72 -0.68
N LYS A 108 -7.16 2.52 -0.23
CA LYS A 108 -6.72 2.82 1.15
C LYS A 108 -5.34 3.48 1.12
N ALA A 109 -5.02 4.24 2.15
CA ALA A 109 -3.63 4.58 2.43
C ALA A 109 -2.97 3.44 3.21
N ILE A 110 -1.73 3.14 2.87
CA ILE A 110 -0.92 2.10 3.53
C ILE A 110 0.38 2.73 4.00
N VAL A 111 0.71 2.51 5.26
CA VAL A 111 1.96 2.98 5.85
C VAL A 111 2.70 1.83 6.50
N GLY A 112 3.97 1.68 6.15
CA GLY A 112 4.86 0.72 6.76
C GLY A 112 6.02 1.40 7.48
N GLN A 113 6.34 1.00 8.71
CA GLN A 113 7.54 1.42 9.41
C GLN A 113 8.60 0.35 9.32
N THR A 114 9.76 0.70 8.74
CA THR A 114 10.90 -0.20 8.64
C THR A 114 11.53 -0.49 10.02
N LYS A 115 12.36 -1.51 10.12
CA LYS A 115 13.12 -1.80 11.35
C LYS A 115 14.07 -0.68 11.73
N THR A 116 14.55 0.08 10.74
CA THR A 116 15.39 1.27 10.94
C THR A 116 14.61 2.51 11.36
N GLY A 117 13.27 2.42 11.44
CA GLY A 117 12.39 3.48 11.90
C GLY A 117 11.72 4.29 10.78
N ASN A 118 12.24 4.27 9.57
CA ASN A 118 11.69 5.08 8.46
C ASN A 118 10.29 4.63 8.06
N TYR A 119 9.45 5.60 7.68
CA TYR A 119 8.10 5.37 7.20
C TYR A 119 8.06 5.35 5.68
N ILE A 120 7.39 4.35 5.11
CA ILE A 120 7.00 4.27 3.70
C ILE A 120 5.49 4.51 3.67
N VAL A 121 5.06 5.53 2.92
CA VAL A 121 3.66 5.99 2.91
C VAL A 121 3.12 5.92 1.49
N PHE A 122 2.09 5.12 1.27
CA PHE A 122 1.23 5.20 0.09
C PHE A 122 -0.03 5.96 0.47
N THR A 123 -0.21 7.14 -0.10
CA THR A 123 -1.33 8.03 0.24
C THR A 123 -2.66 7.56 -0.33
N ASN A 124 -2.60 6.90 -1.47
CA ASN A 124 -3.70 6.22 -2.15
C ASN A 124 -3.13 4.96 -2.80
N ALA A 125 -3.61 3.83 -2.43
CA ALA A 125 -3.22 2.55 -3.00
C ALA A 125 -4.46 1.76 -3.44
N ALA A 126 -4.35 1.13 -4.61
CA ALA A 126 -5.27 0.09 -5.02
C ALA A 126 -4.95 -1.17 -4.22
N VAL A 127 -5.83 -1.54 -3.32
CA VAL A 127 -5.65 -2.68 -2.42
C VAL A 127 -6.45 -3.87 -2.93
N ILE A 128 -5.77 -5.00 -3.07
CA ILE A 128 -6.37 -6.30 -3.35
C ILE A 128 -6.01 -7.22 -2.18
N ALA A 129 -7.00 -7.68 -1.47
CA ALA A 129 -6.81 -8.65 -0.41
C ALA A 129 -7.53 -9.96 -0.75
N LYS A 130 -6.93 -11.07 -0.35
CA LYS A 130 -7.47 -12.41 -0.57
C LYS A 130 -7.05 -13.35 0.53
N GLY A 131 -7.86 -14.38 0.77
CA GLY A 131 -7.46 -15.49 1.66
C GLY A 131 -6.16 -16.12 1.16
N ASN A 132 -5.21 -16.31 2.06
CA ASN A 132 -3.94 -16.94 1.78
C ASN A 132 -3.68 -18.05 2.82
N ALA A 133 -3.22 -19.21 2.36
CA ALA A 133 -2.83 -20.28 3.27
C ALA A 133 -1.56 -19.89 4.02
N VAL A 134 -1.61 -19.94 5.34
CA VAL A 134 -0.49 -19.65 6.22
C VAL A 134 -0.30 -20.87 7.11
N GLU A 135 0.63 -21.75 6.74
CA GLU A 135 0.86 -23.04 7.42
C GLU A 135 -0.45 -23.85 7.58
N LYS A 136 -0.99 -23.94 8.79
CA LYS A 136 -2.24 -24.67 9.10
C LYS A 136 -3.45 -23.75 9.28
N ASN A 137 -3.33 -22.48 8.88
CA ASN A 137 -4.36 -21.45 9.07
C ASN A 137 -4.63 -20.71 7.75
N ILE A 138 -5.61 -19.83 7.77
CA ILE A 138 -5.92 -18.90 6.69
C ILE A 138 -5.54 -17.49 7.15
N GLY A 139 -4.62 -16.88 6.44
CA GLY A 139 -4.29 -15.47 6.58
C GLY A 139 -4.99 -14.62 5.53
N LEU A 140 -4.92 -13.30 5.68
CA LEU A 140 -5.36 -12.33 4.69
C LEU A 140 -4.13 -11.76 3.98
N GLY A 141 -3.89 -12.19 2.75
CA GLY A 141 -2.82 -11.67 1.90
C GLY A 141 -3.26 -10.36 1.25
N VAL A 142 -2.47 -9.30 1.46
CA VAL A 142 -2.74 -7.94 0.98
C VAL A 142 -1.67 -7.55 -0.02
N THR A 143 -2.12 -7.03 -1.16
CA THR A 143 -1.27 -6.39 -2.18
C THR A 143 -1.79 -4.98 -2.40
N ALA A 144 -0.94 -3.98 -2.19
CA ALA A 144 -1.26 -2.58 -2.34
C ALA A 144 -0.33 -1.94 -3.37
N VAL A 145 -0.91 -1.40 -4.43
CA VAL A 145 -0.18 -0.70 -5.49
C VAL A 145 -0.43 0.79 -5.35
N ALA A 146 0.64 1.58 -5.26
CA ALA A 146 0.53 3.03 -5.16
C ALA A 146 -0.15 3.61 -6.41
N MET A 147 -1.18 4.43 -6.19
CA MET A 147 -1.97 5.09 -7.24
C MET A 147 -1.79 6.59 -7.15
N GLU A 148 -2.09 7.28 -8.24
CA GLU A 148 -2.23 8.73 -8.22
C GLU A 148 -3.26 9.14 -7.15
N ASN A 149 -2.91 10.15 -6.37
CA ASN A 149 -3.84 10.67 -5.37
C ASN A 149 -4.85 11.62 -6.03
N PRO A 150 -6.15 11.46 -5.80
CA PRO A 150 -7.16 12.34 -6.40
C PRO A 150 -7.08 13.79 -5.91
N SER A 151 -6.39 14.02 -4.79
CA SER A 151 -6.24 15.37 -4.20
C SER A 151 -5.05 16.10 -4.80
N ALA A 152 -5.29 17.31 -5.32
CA ALA A 152 -4.25 18.12 -5.92
C ALA A 152 -3.09 18.40 -4.94
N GLY A 153 -1.87 18.20 -5.43
CA GLY A 153 -0.64 18.46 -4.66
C GLY A 153 -0.22 17.33 -3.70
N VAL A 154 -1.02 16.27 -3.56
CA VAL A 154 -0.65 15.08 -2.80
C VAL A 154 0.01 14.08 -3.74
N LYS A 155 1.23 13.62 -3.42
CA LYS A 155 1.93 12.61 -4.22
C LYS A 155 1.42 11.21 -3.86
N SER A 156 1.62 10.25 -4.77
CA SER A 156 1.25 8.86 -4.57
C SER A 156 1.94 8.22 -3.37
N ASP A 157 3.21 8.56 -3.18
CA ASP A 157 4.06 7.97 -2.16
C ASP A 157 5.03 8.98 -1.54
N TYR A 158 5.42 8.69 -0.29
CA TYR A 158 6.41 9.44 0.47
C TYR A 158 7.28 8.48 1.29
N MET A 159 8.49 8.94 1.61
CA MET A 159 9.32 8.34 2.64
C MET A 159 9.68 9.40 3.67
N PHE A 160 9.56 9.04 4.96
CA PHE A 160 9.88 9.92 6.07
C PHE A 160 10.91 9.28 7.00
N ASP A 161 11.79 10.12 7.51
CA ASP A 161 12.68 9.79 8.62
C ASP A 161 11.83 9.64 9.90
N GLY A 162 11.88 8.46 10.49
CA GLY A 162 11.05 8.13 11.65
C GLY A 162 11.36 8.95 12.87
N GLU A 163 12.64 9.26 13.15
CA GLU A 163 13.02 10.09 14.30
C GLU A 163 12.35 11.47 14.23
N LYS A 164 12.24 12.04 13.02
CA LYS A 164 11.60 13.34 12.80
C LYS A 164 10.08 13.30 12.85
N VAL A 165 9.47 12.18 12.50
CA VAL A 165 8.02 11.98 12.61
C VAL A 165 7.64 11.74 14.07
N ASP A 166 8.37 10.89 14.76
CA ASP A 166 8.09 10.54 16.17
C ASP A 166 8.28 11.73 17.12
N ALA A 167 9.17 12.66 16.76
CA ALA A 167 9.41 13.91 17.50
C ALA A 167 8.43 15.05 17.17
N ALA A 168 7.48 14.87 16.25
CA ALA A 168 6.57 15.91 15.78
C ALA A 168 5.36 16.13 16.69
#